data_3798618b6022224a645226767356132e
#
_entry.id   3798618b6022224a645226767356132e
#
_cell.length_a   1.000
_cell.length_b   1.000
_cell.length_c   1.000
_cell.angle_alpha   90.00
_cell.angle_beta   90.00
_cell.angle_gamma   90.00
#
_symmetry.space_group_name_H-M   'P 1'
#
loop_
_entity.id
_entity.type
_entity.pdbx_description
1 polymer ?
#
loop_
_entity_poly.entity_id
_entity_poly.type
_entity_poly.pdbx_seq_one_letter_code
_entity_poly.pdbx_strand_id
1 'polypeptide(L)'
;FILEAPGGLISIKAEVKNKITKSVEIENLSSFVDLLDAKLKTESFGEIIVSTVFGGDTFIICNARDFNLTIEPKNAKKFVEISKEIIKIANHEFGFSHPTIPSLDYISFCQFIEPVQVNSSQQKEGWNTVCIRPGKLDRSPCGTGTSARLALMKEKNEIDVNEVFISRSIIGSTFETKIKEQFISNGKKMIKPLIKGSAFITGKQELYVSKNDPFPEGYRLNDTWPDF
;
A
#
# COMPACT_ATOMS: atom_id res chain seq x y z
N PHE A 1 -11.51 -14.63 -13.14
CA PHE A 1 -12.75 -13.91 -12.81
C PHE A 1 -12.44 -12.46 -12.44
N ILE A 2 -13.47 -11.60 -12.46
CA ILE A 2 -13.36 -10.19 -12.12
C ILE A 2 -14.21 -9.96 -10.87
N LEU A 3 -13.66 -9.19 -9.91
CA LEU A 3 -14.39 -8.69 -8.74
C LEU A 3 -14.54 -7.17 -8.83
N GLU A 4 -15.69 -6.68 -8.40
CA GLU A 4 -15.91 -5.27 -8.15
C GLU A 4 -15.41 -4.93 -6.73
N ALA A 5 -14.56 -3.92 -6.65
CA ALA A 5 -13.99 -3.39 -5.42
C ALA A 5 -14.25 -1.88 -5.35
N PRO A 6 -14.13 -1.22 -4.19
CA PRO A 6 -14.33 0.23 -4.08
C PRO A 6 -13.51 1.07 -5.06
N GLY A 7 -12.30 0.59 -5.41
CA GLY A 7 -11.42 1.25 -6.39
C GLY A 7 -11.72 0.92 -7.85
N GLY A 8 -12.63 0.00 -8.16
CA GLY A 8 -12.98 -0.44 -9.52
C GLY A 8 -12.92 -1.95 -9.73
N LEU A 9 -12.88 -2.35 -10.98
CA LEU A 9 -12.85 -3.76 -11.39
C LEU A 9 -11.44 -4.34 -11.27
N ILE A 10 -11.31 -5.43 -10.51
CA ILE A 10 -10.06 -6.13 -10.26
C ILE A 10 -10.08 -7.50 -10.95
N SER A 11 -9.13 -7.72 -11.86
CA SER A 11 -8.94 -9.02 -12.51
C SER A 11 -8.17 -9.96 -11.58
N ILE A 12 -8.70 -11.18 -11.42
CA ILE A 12 -8.19 -12.18 -10.48
C ILE A 12 -7.89 -13.48 -11.19
N LYS A 13 -6.71 -14.04 -10.92
CA LYS A 13 -6.28 -15.36 -11.34
C LYS A 13 -5.97 -16.21 -10.12
N ALA A 14 -6.78 -17.22 -9.85
CA ALA A 14 -6.56 -18.19 -8.79
C ALA A 14 -5.88 -19.45 -9.32
N GLU A 15 -4.81 -19.89 -8.65
CA GLU A 15 -4.16 -21.17 -8.87
C GLU A 15 -4.78 -22.20 -7.92
N VAL A 16 -5.49 -23.17 -8.47
CA VAL A 16 -6.19 -24.21 -7.69
C VAL A 16 -5.57 -25.58 -7.98
N LYS A 17 -5.14 -26.29 -6.93
CA LYS A 17 -4.64 -27.66 -7.01
C LYS A 17 -5.38 -28.53 -6.00
N ASN A 18 -5.95 -29.64 -6.48
CA ASN A 18 -6.73 -30.58 -5.64
C ASN A 18 -7.85 -29.87 -4.85
N LYS A 19 -8.61 -28.99 -5.50
CA LYS A 19 -9.67 -28.16 -4.92
C LYS A 19 -9.22 -27.19 -3.80
N ILE A 20 -7.91 -26.98 -3.67
CA ILE A 20 -7.34 -26.03 -2.70
C ILE A 20 -6.68 -24.89 -3.48
N THR A 21 -7.06 -23.66 -3.19
CA THR A 21 -6.41 -22.47 -3.74
C THR A 21 -5.00 -22.36 -3.15
N LYS A 22 -3.99 -22.36 -4.03
CA LYS A 22 -2.56 -22.26 -3.65
C LYS A 22 -2.08 -20.83 -3.63
N SER A 23 -2.49 -20.06 -4.61
CA SER A 23 -2.17 -18.64 -4.73
C SER A 23 -3.27 -17.90 -5.49
N VAL A 24 -3.30 -16.61 -5.29
CA VAL A 24 -4.16 -15.67 -6.02
C VAL A 24 -3.28 -14.53 -6.54
N GLU A 25 -3.35 -14.29 -7.82
CA GLU A 25 -2.75 -13.13 -8.48
C GLU A 25 -3.85 -12.13 -8.82
N ILE A 26 -3.65 -10.88 -8.45
CA ILE A 26 -4.55 -9.77 -8.78
C ILE A 26 -3.83 -8.80 -9.72
N GLU A 27 -4.54 -8.33 -10.74
CA GLU A 27 -4.16 -7.17 -11.51
C GLU A 27 -4.78 -5.95 -10.83
N ASN A 28 -3.94 -5.23 -10.09
CA ASN A 28 -4.41 -4.11 -9.29
C ASN A 28 -4.59 -2.85 -10.15
N LEU A 29 -5.15 -1.80 -9.54
CA LEU A 29 -5.37 -0.52 -10.19
C LEU A 29 -4.06 0.08 -10.72
N SER A 30 -4.18 0.88 -11.78
CA SER A 30 -3.03 1.60 -12.33
C SER A 30 -2.41 2.50 -11.29
N SER A 31 -1.09 2.39 -11.11
CA SER A 31 -0.36 3.07 -10.05
C SER A 31 0.63 4.07 -10.64
N PHE A 32 0.86 5.19 -9.96
CA PHE A 32 1.73 6.27 -10.44
C PHE A 32 2.34 7.07 -9.29
N VAL A 33 3.46 7.72 -9.56
CA VAL A 33 4.08 8.70 -8.66
C VAL A 33 3.43 10.07 -8.89
N ASP A 34 2.99 10.71 -7.82
CA ASP A 34 2.50 12.09 -7.87
C ASP A 34 3.62 13.08 -7.63
N LEU A 35 4.37 12.92 -6.52
CA LEU A 35 5.54 13.72 -6.18
C LEU A 35 6.74 12.81 -5.89
N LEU A 36 7.86 13.04 -6.57
CA LEU A 36 9.08 12.24 -6.44
C LEU A 36 10.11 12.97 -5.59
N ASP A 37 10.68 12.27 -4.59
CA ASP A 37 11.84 12.69 -3.79
C ASP A 37 11.75 14.12 -3.25
N ALA A 38 10.56 14.46 -2.72
CA ALA A 38 10.33 15.76 -2.09
C ALA A 38 10.98 15.82 -0.70
N LYS A 39 11.41 17.01 -0.33
CA LYS A 39 11.91 17.30 1.01
C LYS A 39 10.76 17.61 1.93
N LEU A 40 10.64 16.86 3.02
CA LEU A 40 9.65 17.09 4.09
C LEU A 40 10.38 17.45 5.36
N LYS A 41 10.10 18.63 5.90
CA LYS A 41 10.69 19.07 7.18
C LYS A 41 9.80 18.63 8.34
N THR A 42 10.30 17.70 9.15
CA THR A 42 9.62 17.20 10.33
C THR A 42 10.13 17.91 11.59
N GLU A 43 9.31 17.94 12.65
CA GLU A 43 9.70 18.51 13.93
C GLU A 43 10.67 17.59 14.67
N SER A 44 10.43 16.27 14.59
CA SER A 44 11.14 15.25 15.38
C SER A 44 12.38 14.69 14.70
N PHE A 45 12.47 14.70 13.36
CA PHE A 45 13.50 13.98 12.61
C PHE A 45 14.28 14.85 11.60
N GLY A 46 14.00 16.17 11.59
CA GLY A 46 14.63 17.09 10.62
C GLY A 46 14.08 16.93 9.19
N GLU A 47 14.92 17.18 8.20
CA GLU A 47 14.54 17.05 6.77
C GLU A 47 14.71 15.60 6.32
N ILE A 48 13.63 15.01 5.79
CA ILE A 48 13.60 13.67 5.22
C ILE A 48 13.17 13.72 3.75
N ILE A 49 13.50 12.69 2.99
CA ILE A 49 13.09 12.55 1.59
C ILE A 49 11.88 11.62 1.51
N VAL A 50 10.84 12.09 0.86
CA VAL A 50 9.57 11.37 0.72
C VAL A 50 9.06 11.41 -0.71
N SER A 51 8.20 10.46 -1.07
CA SER A 51 7.48 10.49 -2.35
C SER A 51 5.99 10.25 -2.10
N THR A 52 5.11 10.96 -2.83
CA THR A 52 3.67 10.68 -2.81
C THR A 52 3.29 9.83 -4.01
N VAL A 53 2.56 8.75 -3.77
CA VAL A 53 2.32 7.70 -4.76
C VAL A 53 0.91 7.15 -4.65
N PHE A 54 0.26 6.88 -5.77
CA PHE A 54 -1.00 6.16 -5.85
C PHE A 54 -0.77 4.69 -6.19
N GLY A 55 -1.37 3.79 -5.41
CA GLY A 55 -1.33 2.34 -5.64
C GLY A 55 -2.70 1.66 -5.51
N GLY A 56 -3.78 2.44 -5.66
CA GLY A 56 -5.16 2.06 -5.34
C GLY A 56 -5.67 2.76 -4.08
N ASP A 57 -4.77 3.39 -3.36
CA ASP A 57 -4.96 4.41 -2.34
C ASP A 57 -3.75 5.36 -2.39
N THR A 58 -3.73 6.42 -1.59
CA THR A 58 -2.72 7.46 -1.58
C THR A 58 -1.70 7.22 -0.47
N PHE A 59 -0.43 7.18 -0.84
CA PHE A 59 0.67 6.87 0.07
C PHE A 59 1.70 7.99 0.11
N ILE A 60 2.25 8.25 1.30
CA ILE A 60 3.57 8.84 1.43
C ILE A 60 4.56 7.71 1.73
N ILE A 61 5.64 7.63 0.94
CA ILE A 61 6.67 6.60 1.06
C ILE A 61 7.97 7.24 1.53
N CYS A 62 8.58 6.68 2.58
CA CYS A 62 9.85 7.12 3.15
C CYS A 62 10.72 5.93 3.56
N ASN A 63 12.03 6.17 3.70
CA ASN A 63 12.96 5.12 4.10
C ASN A 63 12.96 4.97 5.64
N ALA A 64 12.81 3.73 6.12
CA ALA A 64 12.86 3.44 7.57
C ALA A 64 14.20 3.84 8.21
N ARG A 65 15.28 3.84 7.44
CA ARG A 65 16.63 4.24 7.91
C ARG A 65 16.74 5.71 8.26
N ASP A 66 15.91 6.58 7.66
CA ASP A 66 15.89 8.00 7.98
C ASP A 66 15.48 8.25 9.44
N PHE A 67 14.85 7.26 10.07
CA PHE A 67 14.42 7.25 11.49
C PHE A 67 15.29 6.35 12.36
N ASN A 68 16.42 5.85 11.86
CA ASN A 68 17.26 4.83 12.54
C ASN A 68 16.48 3.58 12.94
N LEU A 69 15.51 3.16 12.11
CA LEU A 69 14.67 1.99 12.34
C LEU A 69 14.90 0.92 11.27
N THR A 70 14.75 -0.34 11.69
CA THR A 70 14.58 -1.52 10.83
C THR A 70 13.13 -1.97 10.85
N ILE A 71 12.65 -2.55 9.73
CA ILE A 71 11.27 -3.04 9.63
C ILE A 71 11.16 -4.40 10.34
N GLU A 72 10.91 -4.33 11.63
CA GLU A 72 10.77 -5.46 12.55
C GLU A 72 9.59 -5.24 13.51
N PRO A 73 8.92 -6.31 13.98
CA PRO A 73 7.76 -6.20 14.86
C PRO A 73 8.01 -5.38 16.14
N LYS A 74 9.22 -5.43 16.69
CA LYS A 74 9.59 -4.64 17.89
C LYS A 74 9.48 -3.12 17.70
N ASN A 75 9.58 -2.64 16.47
CA ASN A 75 9.52 -1.23 16.09
C ASN A 75 8.11 -0.77 15.68
N ALA A 76 7.10 -1.66 15.71
CA ALA A 76 5.76 -1.39 15.22
C ALA A 76 5.12 -0.11 15.80
N LYS A 77 5.21 0.06 17.12
CA LYS A 77 4.67 1.25 17.79
C LYS A 77 5.33 2.54 17.31
N LYS A 78 6.66 2.54 17.12
CA LYS A 78 7.41 3.71 16.65
C LYS A 78 6.97 4.09 15.21
N PHE A 79 6.79 3.11 14.32
CA PHE A 79 6.30 3.38 12.97
C PHE A 79 4.92 4.05 12.98
N VAL A 80 4.01 3.61 13.86
CA VAL A 80 2.69 4.24 14.02
C VAL A 80 2.82 5.69 14.52
N GLU A 81 3.65 5.95 15.50
CA GLU A 81 3.88 7.30 16.07
C GLU A 81 4.46 8.25 15.01
N ILE A 82 5.49 7.80 14.28
CA ILE A 82 6.15 8.57 13.22
C ILE A 82 5.19 8.84 12.06
N SER A 83 4.40 7.83 11.66
CA SER A 83 3.47 7.98 10.53
C SER A 83 2.44 9.09 10.73
N LYS A 84 1.99 9.30 11.97
CA LYS A 84 1.03 10.37 12.29
C LYS A 84 1.60 11.75 12.02
N GLU A 85 2.85 12.00 12.46
CA GLU A 85 3.55 13.25 12.19
C GLU A 85 3.74 13.46 10.69
N ILE A 86 4.25 12.43 9.99
CA ILE A 86 4.53 12.51 8.55
C ILE A 86 3.26 12.79 7.75
N ILE A 87 2.18 12.02 7.97
CA ILE A 87 0.92 12.19 7.24
C ILE A 87 0.35 13.59 7.47
N LYS A 88 0.35 14.07 8.71
CA LYS A 88 -0.15 15.41 9.06
C LYS A 88 0.61 16.51 8.33
N ILE A 89 1.94 16.50 8.41
CA ILE A 89 2.78 17.52 7.77
C ILE A 89 2.67 17.42 6.25
N ALA A 90 2.73 16.22 5.68
CA ALA A 90 2.68 16.02 4.23
C ALA A 90 1.33 16.46 3.63
N ASN A 91 0.23 16.24 4.32
CA ASN A 91 -1.07 16.76 3.87
C ASN A 91 -1.14 18.29 3.92
N HIS A 92 -0.48 18.91 4.89
CA HIS A 92 -0.40 20.36 4.98
C HIS A 92 0.49 20.97 3.87
N GLU A 93 1.65 20.34 3.61
CA GLU A 93 2.66 20.89 2.68
C GLU A 93 2.38 20.52 1.22
N PHE A 94 1.92 19.31 0.94
CA PHE A 94 1.81 18.75 -0.40
C PHE A 94 0.36 18.41 -0.78
N GLY A 95 -0.38 17.72 0.13
CA GLY A 95 -1.60 17.03 -0.24
C GLY A 95 -1.33 15.91 -1.25
N PHE A 96 -2.32 15.62 -2.07
CA PHE A 96 -2.25 14.65 -3.17
C PHE A 96 -3.06 15.17 -4.37
N SER A 97 -2.69 14.78 -5.59
CA SER A 97 -3.45 15.15 -6.79
C SER A 97 -3.68 13.94 -7.70
N HIS A 98 -4.88 13.36 -7.62
CA HIS A 98 -5.26 12.28 -8.53
C HIS A 98 -5.77 12.86 -9.86
N PRO A 99 -5.25 12.39 -11.03
CA PRO A 99 -5.51 13.03 -12.32
C PRO A 99 -6.98 12.94 -12.80
N THR A 100 -7.78 12.01 -12.25
CA THR A 100 -9.18 11.79 -12.67
C THR A 100 -10.17 11.69 -11.53
N ILE A 101 -9.73 11.69 -10.28
CA ILE A 101 -10.59 11.57 -9.08
C ILE A 101 -10.28 12.74 -8.16
N PRO A 102 -10.97 13.91 -8.35
CA PRO A 102 -10.67 15.11 -7.57
C PRO A 102 -10.84 14.98 -6.05
N SER A 103 -11.67 14.03 -5.59
CA SER A 103 -11.86 13.75 -4.16
C SER A 103 -10.69 13.00 -3.50
N LEU A 104 -9.73 12.51 -4.29
CA LEU A 104 -8.48 11.96 -3.79
C LEU A 104 -7.41 13.07 -3.77
N ASP A 105 -7.55 13.99 -2.84
CA ASP A 105 -6.72 15.19 -2.67
C ASP A 105 -5.86 15.17 -1.40
N TYR A 106 -5.86 14.05 -0.68
CA TYR A 106 -5.12 13.86 0.57
C TYR A 106 -4.32 12.55 0.59
N ILE A 107 -3.31 12.51 1.44
CA ILE A 107 -2.48 11.34 1.71
C ILE A 107 -3.13 10.52 2.82
N SER A 108 -3.53 9.28 2.51
CA SER A 108 -4.21 8.38 3.43
C SER A 108 -3.27 7.64 4.36
N PHE A 109 -2.14 7.14 3.82
CA PHE A 109 -1.29 6.16 4.50
C PHE A 109 0.19 6.51 4.39
N CYS A 110 0.96 6.07 5.39
CA CYS A 110 2.41 6.15 5.37
C CYS A 110 3.00 4.75 5.17
N GLN A 111 3.87 4.61 4.19
CA GLN A 111 4.63 3.39 3.93
C GLN A 111 6.11 3.63 4.19
N PHE A 112 6.65 2.87 5.14
CA PHE A 112 8.10 2.79 5.36
C PHE A 112 8.67 1.66 4.53
N ILE A 113 9.79 1.92 3.87
CA ILE A 113 10.51 0.93 3.05
C ILE A 113 11.96 0.81 3.50
N GLU A 114 12.56 -0.33 3.22
CA GLU A 114 14.01 -0.50 3.23
C GLU A 114 14.54 -0.61 1.81
N PRO A 115 15.85 -0.35 1.58
CA PRO A 115 16.48 -0.51 0.29
C PRO A 115 16.27 -1.90 -0.28
N VAL A 116 16.12 -1.96 -1.60
CA VAL A 116 16.01 -3.23 -2.33
C VAL A 116 17.31 -4.01 -2.23
N GLN A 117 17.20 -5.31 -2.00
CA GLN A 117 18.29 -6.27 -1.97
C GLN A 117 18.05 -7.37 -2.99
N VAL A 118 19.09 -8.11 -3.34
CA VAL A 118 18.96 -9.32 -4.15
C VAL A 118 19.02 -10.52 -3.20
N ASN A 119 18.00 -11.36 -3.22
CA ASN A 119 17.90 -12.54 -2.38
C ASN A 119 18.73 -13.73 -2.94
N SER A 120 18.75 -14.83 -2.21
CA SER A 120 19.48 -16.06 -2.61
C SER A 120 19.00 -16.68 -3.93
N SER A 121 17.79 -16.38 -4.35
CA SER A 121 17.21 -16.81 -5.64
C SER A 121 17.44 -15.80 -6.77
N GLN A 122 18.35 -14.83 -6.58
CA GLN A 122 18.67 -13.77 -7.54
C GLN A 122 17.46 -12.88 -7.90
N GLN A 123 16.47 -12.76 -7.00
CA GLN A 123 15.31 -11.89 -7.16
C GLN A 123 15.47 -10.63 -6.32
N LYS A 124 14.97 -9.52 -6.82
CA LYS A 124 14.85 -8.29 -6.02
C LYS A 124 13.85 -8.48 -4.89
N GLU A 125 14.25 -8.09 -3.70
CA GLU A 125 13.44 -8.19 -2.48
C GLU A 125 13.54 -6.90 -1.67
N GLY A 126 12.45 -6.53 -0.98
CA GLY A 126 12.48 -5.38 -0.10
C GLY A 126 11.42 -5.45 0.98
N TRP A 127 11.81 -5.06 2.19
CA TRP A 127 10.91 -4.93 3.33
C TRP A 127 10.10 -3.65 3.26
N ASN A 128 8.85 -3.72 3.73
CA ASN A 128 7.99 -2.58 3.92
C ASN A 128 7.02 -2.78 5.09
N THR A 129 6.52 -1.68 5.63
CA THR A 129 5.38 -1.68 6.54
C THR A 129 4.49 -0.48 6.24
N VAL A 130 3.19 -0.69 6.23
CA VAL A 130 2.20 0.34 5.95
C VAL A 130 1.42 0.65 7.21
N CYS A 131 1.41 1.92 7.57
CA CYS A 131 0.57 2.43 8.63
C CYS A 131 -0.75 2.94 8.05
N ILE A 132 -1.84 2.31 8.47
CA ILE A 132 -3.21 2.65 8.09
C ILE A 132 -3.93 3.35 9.25
N ARG A 133 -4.99 4.10 8.91
CA ARG A 133 -5.86 4.72 9.93
C ARG A 133 -6.60 3.67 10.75
N PRO A 134 -6.81 3.89 12.04
CA PRO A 134 -6.39 4.96 12.93
C PRO A 134 -5.05 4.71 13.64
N GLY A 135 -4.06 4.11 13.00
CA GLY A 135 -2.74 3.81 13.58
C GLY A 135 -2.54 2.32 13.79
N LYS A 136 -2.87 1.51 12.79
CA LYS A 136 -2.56 0.08 12.71
C LYS A 136 -1.53 -0.17 11.62
N LEU A 137 -0.78 -1.24 11.76
CA LEU A 137 0.12 -1.72 10.71
C LEU A 137 -0.50 -2.94 10.01
N ASP A 138 -0.35 -2.98 8.70
CA ASP A 138 -0.66 -4.16 7.92
C ASP A 138 0.27 -5.32 8.30
N ARG A 139 -0.30 -6.51 8.45
CA ARG A 139 0.48 -7.74 8.65
C ARG A 139 1.00 -8.30 7.33
N SER A 140 0.27 -8.09 6.24
CA SER A 140 0.71 -8.41 4.89
C SER A 140 1.64 -7.30 4.35
N PRO A 141 2.30 -7.52 3.19
CA PRO A 141 3.05 -6.44 2.52
C PRO A 141 2.18 -5.27 2.03
N CYS A 142 0.86 -5.30 2.21
CA CYS A 142 -0.14 -4.38 1.67
C CYS A 142 -0.23 -4.40 0.14
N GLY A 143 -1.38 -4.76 -0.43
CA GLY A 143 -1.53 -4.85 -1.90
C GLY A 143 -1.40 -3.49 -2.59
N THR A 144 -2.11 -2.48 -2.10
CA THR A 144 -2.07 -1.09 -2.63
C THR A 144 -0.73 -0.43 -2.33
N GLY A 145 -0.16 -0.62 -1.13
CA GLY A 145 1.18 -0.12 -0.78
C GLY A 145 2.29 -0.75 -1.62
N THR A 146 2.21 -2.05 -1.91
CA THR A 146 3.16 -2.72 -2.80
C THR A 146 3.02 -2.22 -4.25
N SER A 147 1.80 -1.95 -4.72
CA SER A 147 1.55 -1.34 -6.03
C SER A 147 2.16 0.07 -6.13
N ALA A 148 2.00 0.88 -5.08
CA ALA A 148 2.64 2.18 -4.96
C ALA A 148 4.18 2.07 -4.98
N ARG A 149 4.74 1.12 -4.23
CA ARG A 149 6.19 0.87 -4.23
C ARG A 149 6.72 0.47 -5.61
N LEU A 150 6.00 -0.40 -6.35
CA LEU A 150 6.39 -0.76 -7.71
C LEU A 150 6.40 0.46 -8.66
N ALA A 151 5.42 1.38 -8.53
CA ALA A 151 5.39 2.60 -9.30
C ALA A 151 6.59 3.50 -8.98
N LEU A 152 6.93 3.65 -7.69
CA LEU A 152 8.10 4.40 -7.25
C LEU A 152 9.41 3.77 -7.77
N MET A 153 9.57 2.46 -7.64
CA MET A 153 10.74 1.73 -8.15
C MET A 153 10.90 1.89 -9.68
N LYS A 154 9.77 1.85 -10.43
CA LYS A 154 9.81 2.05 -11.88
C LYS A 154 10.20 3.48 -12.26
N GLU A 155 9.68 4.47 -11.55
CA GLU A 155 10.06 5.87 -11.80
C GLU A 155 11.55 6.12 -11.51
N LYS A 156 12.11 5.42 -10.49
CA LYS A 156 13.54 5.46 -10.14
C LYS A 156 14.44 4.54 -11.00
N ASN A 157 13.88 3.83 -11.99
CA ASN A 157 14.58 2.82 -12.80
C ASN A 157 15.21 1.67 -11.96
N GLU A 158 14.61 1.34 -10.85
CA GLU A 158 15.05 0.26 -9.95
C GLU A 158 14.44 -1.11 -10.32
N ILE A 159 13.41 -1.14 -11.19
CA ILE A 159 12.75 -2.37 -11.65
C ILE A 159 12.31 -2.24 -13.10
N ASP A 160 12.36 -3.36 -13.85
CA ASP A 160 11.86 -3.44 -15.21
C ASP A 160 10.47 -4.09 -15.30
N VAL A 161 9.80 -3.86 -16.46
CA VAL A 161 8.53 -4.55 -16.76
C VAL A 161 8.78 -6.05 -16.80
N ASN A 162 7.89 -6.82 -16.19
CA ASN A 162 7.96 -8.28 -15.97
C ASN A 162 9.09 -8.77 -15.04
N GLU A 163 9.92 -7.89 -14.51
CA GLU A 163 10.88 -8.27 -13.47
C GLU A 163 10.15 -8.57 -12.15
N VAL A 164 10.55 -9.65 -11.47
CA VAL A 164 9.95 -10.08 -10.21
C VAL A 164 10.54 -9.29 -9.04
N PHE A 165 9.67 -8.77 -8.20
CA PHE A 165 10.00 -8.18 -6.91
C PHE A 165 9.27 -8.89 -5.77
N ILE A 166 9.99 -9.31 -4.75
CA ILE A 166 9.44 -9.92 -3.54
C ILE A 166 9.23 -8.82 -2.51
N SER A 167 7.98 -8.43 -2.30
CA SER A 167 7.59 -7.49 -1.25
C SER A 167 7.42 -8.24 0.07
N ARG A 168 8.14 -7.83 1.11
CA ARG A 168 8.16 -8.49 2.42
C ARG A 168 7.59 -7.57 3.50
N SER A 169 6.65 -8.08 4.30
CA SER A 169 6.01 -7.32 5.38
C SER A 169 6.82 -7.33 6.68
N ILE A 170 6.41 -6.48 7.62
CA ILE A 170 6.99 -6.39 8.96
C ILE A 170 7.02 -7.74 9.73
N ILE A 171 6.12 -8.68 9.44
CA ILE A 171 6.10 -10.02 10.04
C ILE A 171 6.74 -11.10 9.15
N GLY A 172 7.36 -10.70 8.02
CA GLY A 172 8.04 -11.59 7.10
C GLY A 172 7.14 -12.28 6.07
N SER A 173 5.82 -12.01 6.03
CA SER A 173 4.97 -12.51 4.94
C SER A 173 5.33 -11.84 3.62
N THR A 174 5.07 -12.51 2.49
CA THR A 174 5.54 -12.06 1.19
C THR A 174 4.44 -11.99 0.15
N PHE A 175 4.59 -11.03 -0.77
CA PHE A 175 3.95 -11.05 -2.08
C PHE A 175 5.00 -11.16 -3.17
N GLU A 176 4.77 -12.03 -4.16
CA GLU A 176 5.48 -12.01 -5.43
C GLU A 176 4.79 -11.01 -6.35
N THR A 177 5.55 -10.08 -6.89
CA THR A 177 4.97 -8.96 -7.62
C THR A 177 5.77 -8.64 -8.87
N LYS A 178 5.12 -8.02 -9.85
CA LYS A 178 5.76 -7.51 -11.07
C LYS A 178 4.94 -6.42 -11.71
N ILE A 179 5.56 -5.66 -12.59
CA ILE A 179 4.88 -4.70 -13.46
C ILE A 179 4.48 -5.43 -14.74
N LYS A 180 3.18 -5.49 -15.05
CA LYS A 180 2.66 -6.06 -16.29
C LYS A 180 2.98 -5.20 -17.49
N GLU A 181 2.75 -3.89 -17.34
CA GLU A 181 2.97 -2.90 -18.38
C GLU A 181 3.18 -1.51 -17.78
N GLN A 182 3.80 -0.64 -18.57
CA GLN A 182 3.94 0.79 -18.30
C GLN A 182 3.31 1.57 -19.46
N PHE A 183 2.59 2.63 -19.16
CA PHE A 183 1.91 3.46 -20.15
C PHE A 183 1.77 4.89 -19.65
N ILE A 184 1.35 5.81 -20.53
CA ILE A 184 1.06 7.19 -20.18
C ILE A 184 -0.46 7.39 -20.24
N SER A 185 -1.03 7.95 -19.18
CA SER A 185 -2.43 8.35 -19.14
C SER A 185 -2.58 9.65 -18.36
N ASN A 186 -3.40 10.57 -18.86
CA ASN A 186 -3.63 11.89 -18.27
C ASN A 186 -2.31 12.65 -17.92
N GLY A 187 -1.30 12.52 -18.78
CA GLY A 187 0.00 13.17 -18.61
C GLY A 187 0.91 12.54 -17.55
N LYS A 188 0.48 11.48 -16.85
CA LYS A 188 1.29 10.76 -15.86
C LYS A 188 1.76 9.41 -16.41
N LYS A 189 3.00 9.03 -16.09
CA LYS A 189 3.49 7.66 -16.30
C LYS A 189 2.82 6.75 -15.27
N MET A 190 2.17 5.72 -15.74
CA MET A 190 1.45 4.75 -14.92
C MET A 190 1.98 3.34 -15.17
N ILE A 191 1.86 2.50 -14.17
CA ILE A 191 2.12 1.07 -14.27
C ILE A 191 0.84 0.27 -14.00
N LYS A 192 0.79 -0.94 -14.51
CA LYS A 192 -0.20 -1.95 -14.14
C LYS A 192 0.47 -3.02 -13.28
N PRO A 193 0.28 -3.01 -11.95
CA PRO A 193 0.92 -3.96 -11.06
C PRO A 193 0.18 -5.29 -11.02
N LEU A 194 0.93 -6.39 -10.92
CA LEU A 194 0.46 -7.73 -10.60
C LEU A 194 0.98 -8.11 -9.21
N ILE A 195 0.06 -8.55 -8.34
CA ILE A 195 0.35 -8.94 -6.97
C ILE A 195 -0.12 -10.36 -6.75
N LYS A 196 0.80 -11.27 -6.41
CA LYS A 196 0.50 -12.68 -6.13
C LYS A 196 0.77 -13.00 -4.67
N GLY A 197 -0.19 -13.61 -4.02
CA GLY A 197 -0.09 -14.03 -2.62
C GLY A 197 -0.94 -15.24 -2.32
N SER A 198 -0.96 -15.65 -1.06
CA SER A 198 -1.80 -16.70 -0.53
C SER A 198 -2.49 -16.27 0.76
N ALA A 199 -3.65 -16.87 1.04
CA ALA A 199 -4.40 -16.63 2.26
C ALA A 199 -4.99 -17.94 2.78
N PHE A 200 -5.29 -17.97 4.09
CA PHE A 200 -5.87 -19.12 4.77
C PHE A 200 -7.25 -18.75 5.29
N ILE A 201 -8.18 -19.71 5.23
CA ILE A 201 -9.51 -19.55 5.82
C ILE A 201 -9.34 -19.61 7.34
N THR A 202 -9.69 -18.52 8.04
CA THR A 202 -9.56 -18.40 9.49
C THR A 202 -10.91 -18.43 10.22
N GLY A 203 -12.01 -18.33 9.47
CA GLY A 203 -13.33 -18.35 10.06
C GLY A 203 -14.45 -18.42 9.03
N LYS A 204 -15.65 -18.73 9.49
CA LYS A 204 -16.92 -18.64 8.77
C LYS A 204 -17.91 -17.92 9.67
N GLN A 205 -18.64 -16.96 9.13
CA GLN A 205 -19.63 -16.16 9.86
C GLN A 205 -20.97 -16.21 9.13
N GLU A 206 -22.05 -16.18 9.90
CA GLU A 206 -23.40 -16.01 9.41
C GLU A 206 -23.97 -14.72 9.99
N LEU A 207 -24.38 -13.80 9.11
CA LEU A 207 -24.88 -12.48 9.49
C LEU A 207 -26.37 -12.40 9.22
N TYR A 208 -27.11 -11.79 10.14
CA TYR A 208 -28.54 -11.59 10.04
C TYR A 208 -28.88 -10.11 10.04
N VAL A 209 -29.82 -9.73 9.18
CA VAL A 209 -30.44 -8.42 9.20
C VAL A 209 -31.91 -8.61 9.56
N SER A 210 -32.34 -8.07 10.70
CA SER A 210 -33.74 -8.13 11.12
C SER A 210 -34.55 -7.04 10.44
N LYS A 211 -35.76 -7.38 9.96
CA LYS A 211 -36.69 -6.38 9.41
C LYS A 211 -37.15 -5.36 10.45
N ASN A 212 -37.02 -5.68 11.74
CA ASN A 212 -37.44 -4.83 12.85
C ASN A 212 -36.27 -4.08 13.48
N ASP A 213 -35.06 -4.21 12.93
CA ASP A 213 -33.91 -3.42 13.35
C ASP A 213 -34.12 -1.95 12.92
N PRO A 214 -34.11 -0.98 13.84
CA PRO A 214 -34.24 0.42 13.48
C PRO A 214 -33.04 0.97 12.68
N PHE A 215 -31.91 0.25 12.66
CA PHE A 215 -30.68 0.62 11.95
C PHE A 215 -30.11 -0.55 11.14
N PRO A 216 -30.87 -1.11 10.17
CA PRO A 216 -30.47 -2.34 9.45
C PRO A 216 -29.18 -2.15 8.62
N GLU A 217 -28.84 -0.91 8.26
CA GLU A 217 -27.60 -0.55 7.53
C GLU A 217 -26.44 -0.15 8.47
N GLY A 218 -26.69 -0.22 9.80
CA GLY A 218 -25.78 0.24 10.82
C GLY A 218 -25.85 1.76 11.05
N TYR A 219 -25.17 2.21 12.08
CA TYR A 219 -25.06 3.63 12.42
C TYR A 219 -23.61 3.99 12.77
N ARG A 220 -23.08 5.06 12.17
CA ARG A 220 -21.71 5.51 12.40
C ARG A 220 -21.71 6.87 13.12
N LEU A 221 -21.03 6.93 14.26
CA LEU A 221 -20.70 8.18 14.95
C LEU A 221 -19.35 8.68 14.44
N ASN A 222 -19.35 9.81 13.74
CA ASN A 222 -18.13 10.38 13.15
C ASN A 222 -17.23 11.05 14.20
N ASP A 223 -17.81 11.56 15.28
CA ASP A 223 -17.14 12.24 16.38
C ASP A 223 -16.29 11.33 17.28
N THR A 224 -16.44 10.02 17.13
CA THR A 224 -15.66 9.02 17.93
C THR A 224 -14.40 8.53 17.22
N TRP A 225 -14.14 9.00 16.00
CA TRP A 225 -12.94 8.62 15.26
C TRP A 225 -11.82 9.60 15.55
N PRO A 226 -10.60 9.11 15.90
CA PRO A 226 -9.48 10.00 16.13
C PRO A 226 -9.14 10.78 14.85
N ASP A 227 -8.85 12.07 15.02
CA ASP A 227 -8.27 12.89 13.96
C ASP A 227 -6.87 12.39 13.61
N PHE A 228 -6.57 12.34 12.34
CA PHE A 228 -5.26 11.98 11.78
C PHE A 228 -4.70 13.13 10.98
#